data_b164efa04e63e41e5e9244ce7dcaaaa5
#
_entry.id   b164efa04e63e41e5e9244ce7dcaaaa5
#
_cell.length_a   1.000
_cell.length_b   1.000
_cell.length_c   1.000
_cell.angle_alpha   90.00
_cell.angle_beta   90.00
_cell.angle_gamma   90.00
#
_symmetry.space_group_name_H-M   'P 1'
#
loop_
_entity.id
_entity.type
_entity.pdbx_description
1 polymer ?
#
loop_
_entity_poly.entity_id
_entity_poly.type
_entity_poly.pdbx_seq_one_letter_code
_entity_poly.pdbx_strand_id
1 'polypeptide(L)'
;MLVARIGALFRRAQPALPPVLRHDDVELDAGQHRVRRAGRHLDLSPKEFGVLELLLASRGRAVSAEELLERVWDEAADPFTNAVKVTVSRLRTKLGEPPVIQTVPRAGYQMI
;
A
#
# COMPACT_ATOMS: atom_id res chain seq x y z
N MET A 1 -16.12 -14.57 28.46
CA MET A 1 -15.36 -15.43 27.99
C MET A 1 -15.65 -15.98 26.67
N LEU A 2 -16.75 -16.63 26.46
CA LEU A 2 -17.12 -17.16 25.18
C LEU A 2 -17.29 -16.07 24.15
N VAL A 3 -17.81 -14.94 24.57
CA VAL A 3 -18.03 -13.82 23.65
C VAL A 3 -16.71 -13.36 23.02
N ALA A 4 -15.67 -13.28 23.82
CA ALA A 4 -14.38 -12.86 23.31
C ALA A 4 -13.84 -13.88 22.30
N ARG A 5 -14.01 -15.16 22.58
CA ARG A 5 -13.56 -16.17 21.66
C ARG A 5 -14.32 -16.16 20.37
N ILE A 6 -15.63 -15.95 20.46
CA ILE A 6 -16.46 -15.85 19.27
C ILE A 6 -16.00 -14.68 18.41
N GLY A 7 -15.70 -13.56 19.04
CA GLY A 7 -15.21 -12.42 18.29
C GLY A 7 -13.90 -12.69 17.58
N ALA A 8 -12.98 -13.40 18.23
CA ALA A 8 -11.72 -13.74 17.61
C ALA A 8 -11.91 -14.70 16.45
N LEU A 9 -12.79 -15.67 16.60
CA LEU A 9 -13.09 -16.58 15.52
C LEU A 9 -13.70 -15.86 14.34
N PHE A 10 -14.60 -14.95 14.62
CA PHE A 10 -15.25 -14.19 13.56
C PHE A 10 -14.24 -13.40 12.76
N ARG A 11 -13.29 -12.78 13.43
CA ARG A 11 -12.26 -12.04 12.71
C ARG A 11 -11.42 -12.93 11.83
N ARG A 12 -11.10 -14.14 12.29
CA ARG A 12 -10.33 -15.05 11.45
C ARG A 12 -11.11 -15.55 10.27
N ALA A 13 -12.42 -15.63 10.40
CA ALA A 13 -13.25 -16.07 9.29
C ALA A 13 -13.34 -15.04 8.17
N GLN A 14 -13.06 -13.78 8.47
CA GLN A 14 -13.10 -12.73 7.47
C GLN A 14 -11.81 -12.73 6.67
N PRO A 15 -11.88 -12.68 5.33
CA PRO A 15 -10.69 -12.61 4.51
C PRO A 15 -10.09 -11.22 4.62
N ALA A 16 -9.23 -11.02 5.58
CA ALA A 16 -8.59 -9.75 5.82
C ALA A 16 -7.13 -9.83 5.45
N LEU A 17 -6.55 -8.69 5.09
CA LEU A 17 -5.12 -8.62 4.88
C LEU A 17 -4.40 -8.83 6.19
N PRO A 18 -3.22 -9.45 6.18
CA PRO A 18 -2.41 -9.53 7.38
C PRO A 18 -2.11 -8.11 7.90
N PRO A 19 -1.93 -7.94 9.20
CA PRO A 19 -1.57 -6.61 9.70
C PRO A 19 -0.23 -6.13 9.20
N VAL A 20 0.67 -7.03 8.83
CA VAL A 20 1.98 -6.66 8.29
C VAL A 20 2.10 -7.21 6.89
N LEU A 21 2.35 -6.33 5.94
CA LEU A 21 2.62 -6.69 4.56
C LEU A 21 4.10 -6.54 4.29
N ARG A 22 4.65 -7.49 3.55
CA ARG A 22 6.09 -7.51 3.25
C ARG A 22 6.35 -7.73 1.79
N HIS A 23 7.41 -7.10 1.31
CA HIS A 23 7.93 -7.32 -0.03
C HIS A 23 9.41 -6.98 0.01
N ASP A 24 10.27 -7.99 -0.18
CA ASP A 24 11.70 -7.81 -0.02
C ASP A 24 12.02 -7.25 1.37
N ASP A 25 12.71 -6.11 1.44
CA ASP A 25 13.07 -5.49 2.70
C ASP A 25 12.08 -4.40 3.13
N VAL A 26 10.91 -4.33 2.47
CA VAL A 26 9.87 -3.38 2.83
C VAL A 26 8.85 -4.06 3.71
N GLU A 27 8.53 -3.41 4.84
CA GLU A 27 7.51 -3.88 5.77
C GLU A 27 6.53 -2.76 6.04
N LEU A 28 5.25 -3.06 5.96
CA LEU A 28 4.19 -2.10 6.26
C LEU A 28 3.27 -2.72 7.28
N ASP A 29 3.18 -2.10 8.46
CA ASP A 29 2.30 -2.56 9.53
C ASP A 29 1.06 -1.68 9.54
N ALA A 30 -0.03 -2.20 8.99
CA ALA A 30 -1.27 -1.44 8.91
C ALA A 30 -1.87 -1.21 10.29
N GLY A 31 -1.69 -2.14 11.20
CA GLY A 31 -2.23 -2.00 12.56
C GLY A 31 -1.60 -0.87 13.34
N GLN A 32 -0.31 -0.63 13.14
CA GLN A 32 0.41 0.44 13.82
C GLN A 32 0.69 1.62 12.91
N HIS A 33 0.29 1.53 11.66
CA HIS A 33 0.49 2.58 10.66
C HIS A 33 1.97 2.94 10.54
N ARG A 34 2.81 1.92 10.37
CA ARG A 34 4.27 2.07 10.28
C ARG A 34 4.81 1.41 9.04
N VAL A 35 5.86 2.01 8.50
CA VAL A 35 6.56 1.47 7.34
C VAL A 35 8.04 1.46 7.64
N ARG A 36 8.70 0.37 7.24
CA ARG A 36 10.15 0.25 7.34
C ARG A 36 10.71 -0.32 6.06
N ARG A 37 11.92 0.10 5.75
CA ARG A 37 12.69 -0.55 4.70
C ARG A 37 14.08 -0.84 5.23
N ALA A 38 14.48 -2.12 5.13
CA ALA A 38 15.75 -2.59 5.68
C ALA A 38 15.91 -2.21 7.15
N GLY A 39 14.80 -2.29 7.91
CA GLY A 39 14.79 -1.97 9.32
C GLY A 39 14.71 -0.48 9.65
N ARG A 40 14.78 0.38 8.65
CA ARG A 40 14.76 1.82 8.85
C ARG A 40 13.33 2.36 8.71
N HIS A 41 12.90 3.12 9.69
CA HIS A 41 11.59 3.75 9.67
C HIS A 41 11.47 4.78 8.55
N LEU A 42 10.31 4.77 7.88
CA LEU A 42 10.01 5.76 6.86
C LEU A 42 8.80 6.56 7.32
N ASP A 43 8.86 7.88 7.10
CA ASP A 43 7.80 8.79 7.48
C ASP A 43 6.98 9.12 6.25
N LEU A 44 5.90 8.37 6.04
CA LEU A 44 5.05 8.53 4.86
C LEU A 44 3.82 9.35 5.20
N SER A 45 3.38 10.16 4.23
CA SER A 45 2.09 10.83 4.35
C SER A 45 0.96 9.79 4.27
N PRO A 46 -0.27 10.14 4.70
CA PRO A 46 -1.38 9.19 4.60
C PRO A 46 -1.61 8.67 3.18
N LYS A 47 -1.45 9.52 2.17
CA LYS A 47 -1.64 9.09 0.79
C LYS A 47 -0.51 8.17 0.32
N GLU A 48 0.73 8.50 0.69
CA GLU A 48 1.86 7.63 0.38
C GLU A 48 1.71 6.27 1.05
N PHE A 49 1.27 6.27 2.29
CA PHE A 49 1.03 5.02 3.02
C PHE A 49 -0.04 4.20 2.31
N GLY A 50 -1.15 4.83 1.93
CA GLY A 50 -2.24 4.14 1.25
C GLY A 50 -1.83 3.54 -0.09
N VAL A 51 -1.03 4.28 -0.86
CA VAL A 51 -0.53 3.78 -2.14
C VAL A 51 0.36 2.56 -1.91
N LEU A 52 1.30 2.65 -0.98
CA LEU A 52 2.20 1.53 -0.70
C LEU A 52 1.42 0.32 -0.20
N GLU A 53 0.46 0.54 0.68
CA GLU A 53 -0.35 -0.55 1.22
C GLU A 53 -1.09 -1.28 0.10
N LEU A 54 -1.70 -0.55 -0.83
CA LEU A 54 -2.43 -1.16 -1.92
C LEU A 54 -1.50 -1.92 -2.85
N LEU A 55 -0.33 -1.37 -3.15
CA LEU A 55 0.63 -2.05 -4.00
C LEU A 55 1.14 -3.34 -3.36
N LEU A 56 1.44 -3.30 -2.07
CA LEU A 56 1.88 -4.49 -1.35
C LEU A 56 0.78 -5.55 -1.30
N ALA A 57 -0.45 -5.13 -1.06
CA ALA A 57 -1.58 -6.05 -1.00
C ALA A 57 -1.87 -6.68 -2.36
N SER A 58 -1.48 -6.03 -3.43
CA SER A 58 -1.70 -6.54 -4.78
C SER A 58 -0.68 -7.59 -5.21
N ARG A 59 0.33 -7.81 -4.40
CA ARG A 59 1.28 -8.93 -4.56
C ARG A 59 1.93 -8.96 -5.93
N GLY A 60 2.44 -7.84 -6.38
CA GLY A 60 3.14 -7.74 -7.65
C GLY A 60 2.23 -7.53 -8.84
N ARG A 61 0.93 -7.52 -8.65
CA ARG A 61 0.00 -7.19 -9.72
C ARG A 61 0.04 -5.69 -9.97
N ALA A 62 -0.02 -5.29 -11.23
CA ALA A 62 -0.05 -3.88 -11.57
C ALA A 62 -1.37 -3.25 -11.12
N VAL A 63 -1.29 -2.07 -10.51
CA VAL A 63 -2.44 -1.31 -10.05
C VAL A 63 -2.51 -0.03 -10.85
N SER A 64 -3.65 0.23 -11.48
CA SER A 64 -3.80 1.39 -12.34
C SER A 64 -3.89 2.67 -11.52
N ALA A 65 -3.60 3.80 -12.15
CA ALA A 65 -3.75 5.10 -11.52
C ALA A 65 -5.21 5.34 -11.12
N GLU A 66 -6.16 4.88 -11.94
CA GLU A 66 -7.56 5.01 -11.62
C GLU A 66 -7.94 4.24 -10.37
N GLU A 67 -7.43 3.02 -10.24
CA GLU A 67 -7.69 2.21 -9.06
C GLU A 67 -7.09 2.88 -7.81
N LEU A 68 -5.89 3.43 -7.92
CA LEU A 68 -5.28 4.15 -6.81
C LEU A 68 -6.11 5.35 -6.41
N LEU A 69 -6.61 6.12 -7.39
CA LEU A 69 -7.46 7.27 -7.08
C LEU A 69 -8.72 6.85 -6.33
N GLU A 70 -9.36 5.79 -6.80
CA GLU A 70 -10.59 5.35 -6.17
C GLU A 70 -10.36 4.84 -4.75
N ARG A 71 -9.30 4.07 -4.55
CA ARG A 71 -9.10 3.39 -3.28
C ARG A 71 -8.35 4.21 -2.25
N VAL A 72 -7.43 5.05 -2.68
CA VAL A 72 -6.61 5.82 -1.76
C VAL A 72 -7.18 7.22 -1.55
N TRP A 73 -7.69 7.83 -2.59
CA TRP A 73 -8.26 9.18 -2.50
C TRP A 73 -9.77 9.18 -2.32
N ASP A 74 -10.41 8.04 -2.56
CA ASP A 74 -11.86 7.90 -2.42
C ASP A 74 -12.61 8.90 -3.29
N GLU A 75 -12.14 9.08 -4.51
CA GLU A 75 -12.71 10.02 -5.45
C GLU A 75 -12.88 9.36 -6.80
N ALA A 76 -13.79 9.92 -7.61
CA ALA A 76 -13.92 9.47 -8.98
C ALA A 76 -12.61 9.75 -9.72
N ALA A 77 -12.23 8.86 -10.61
CA ALA A 77 -11.02 9.03 -11.37
C ALA A 77 -11.08 10.30 -12.22
N ASP A 78 -10.04 11.10 -12.13
CA ASP A 78 -9.92 12.32 -12.93
C ASP A 78 -8.69 12.17 -13.83
N PRO A 79 -8.87 12.04 -15.14
CA PRO A 79 -7.74 11.79 -16.03
C PRO A 79 -6.75 12.94 -16.08
N PHE A 80 -7.12 14.11 -15.57
CA PHE A 80 -6.25 15.26 -15.59
C PHE A 80 -5.48 15.49 -14.30
N THR A 81 -5.69 14.65 -13.28
CA THR A 81 -5.01 14.85 -12.02
C THR A 81 -3.60 14.26 -12.04
N ASN A 82 -2.69 14.94 -11.35
CA ASN A 82 -1.32 14.45 -11.14
C ASN A 82 -1.15 13.81 -9.78
N ALA A 83 -2.20 13.71 -8.99
CA ALA A 83 -2.08 13.33 -7.58
C ALA A 83 -1.36 11.99 -7.41
N VAL A 84 -1.76 10.98 -8.18
CA VAL A 84 -1.15 9.66 -8.10
C VAL A 84 0.33 9.73 -8.48
N LYS A 85 0.63 10.37 -9.59
CA LYS A 85 2.00 10.45 -10.11
C LYS A 85 2.93 11.14 -9.11
N VAL A 86 2.47 12.25 -8.55
CA VAL A 86 3.26 13.01 -7.57
C VAL A 86 3.47 12.17 -6.31
N THR A 87 2.41 11.52 -5.84
CA THR A 87 2.50 10.70 -4.62
C THR A 87 3.45 9.53 -4.80
N VAL A 88 3.38 8.86 -5.96
CA VAL A 88 4.28 7.74 -6.25
C VAL A 88 5.72 8.22 -6.33
N SER A 89 5.94 9.39 -6.94
CA SER A 89 7.29 9.95 -7.04
C SER A 89 7.88 10.22 -5.64
N ARG A 90 7.08 10.82 -4.75
CA ARG A 90 7.53 11.08 -3.39
C ARG A 90 7.77 9.80 -2.62
N LEU A 91 6.90 8.83 -2.81
CA LEU A 91 7.03 7.53 -2.16
C LEU A 91 8.33 6.84 -2.59
N ARG A 92 8.63 6.87 -3.89
CA ARG A 92 9.87 6.29 -4.40
C ARG A 92 11.09 6.94 -3.77
N THR A 93 11.06 8.25 -3.64
CA THR A 93 12.17 8.98 -3.04
C THR A 93 12.37 8.55 -1.59
N LYS A 94 11.29 8.40 -0.84
CA LYS A 94 11.39 8.01 0.57
C LYS A 94 11.80 6.56 0.72
N LEU A 95 11.37 5.68 -0.16
CA LEU A 95 11.78 4.28 -0.14
C LEU A 95 13.26 4.13 -0.46
N GLY A 96 13.77 4.94 -1.38
CA GLY A 96 15.19 4.92 -1.71
C GLY A 96 15.57 3.77 -2.62
N GLU A 97 16.89 3.52 -2.69
CA GLU A 97 17.44 2.50 -3.56
C GLU A 97 17.69 1.20 -2.82
N PRO A 98 17.63 0.07 -3.49
CA PRO A 98 17.23 -0.07 -4.89
C PRO A 98 15.72 0.12 -5.07
N PRO A 99 15.25 0.50 -6.27
CA PRO A 99 13.83 0.77 -6.46
C PRO A 99 12.99 -0.49 -6.27
N VAL A 100 11.81 -0.31 -5.64
CA VAL A 100 10.88 -1.42 -5.40
C VAL A 100 9.54 -1.21 -6.08
N ILE A 101 9.30 -0.04 -6.65
CA ILE A 101 8.07 0.26 -7.40
C ILE A 101 8.46 0.58 -8.81
N GLN A 102 7.83 -0.09 -9.77
CA GLN A 102 8.07 0.22 -11.17
C GLN A 102 6.78 0.70 -11.83
N THR A 103 6.95 1.55 -12.82
CA THR A 103 5.85 1.97 -13.67
C THR A 103 5.70 0.95 -14.78
N VAL A 104 4.49 0.46 -14.96
CA VAL A 104 4.19 -0.45 -16.07
C VAL A 104 3.38 0.35 -17.08
N PRO A 105 3.92 0.60 -18.28
CA PRO A 105 3.22 1.43 -19.26
C PRO A 105 1.82 0.90 -19.51
N ARG A 106 0.84 1.79 -19.49
CA ARG A 106 -0.57 1.51 -19.75
C ARG A 106 -1.24 0.62 -18.71
N ALA A 107 -0.52 0.15 -17.70
CA ALA A 107 -1.09 -0.70 -16.67
C ALA A 107 -1.07 -0.04 -15.29
N GLY A 108 -0.06 0.78 -15.00
CA GLY A 108 0.02 1.48 -13.73
C GLY A 108 1.33 1.23 -13.01
N TYR A 109 1.25 0.82 -11.76
CA TYR A 109 2.41 0.65 -10.90
C TYR A 109 2.36 -0.73 -10.25
N GLN A 110 3.54 -1.28 -9.95
CA GLN A 110 3.60 -2.55 -9.26
C GLN A 110 4.88 -2.66 -8.45
N MET A 111 4.86 -3.52 -7.45
CA MET A 111 6.07 -3.85 -6.71
C MET A 111 6.96 -4.74 -7.58
N ILE A 112 8.23 -4.44 -7.58
CA ILE A 112 9.20 -5.20 -8.40
C ILE A 112 9.48 -6.56 -7.78
#